data_d0440f661c4d67019e6ac5bd905e6cc5
#
_entry.id   d0440f661c4d67019e6ac5bd905e6cc5
#
_cell.length_a   1.000
_cell.length_b   1.000
_cell.length_c   1.000
_cell.angle_alpha   90.00
_cell.angle_beta   90.00
_cell.angle_gamma   90.00
#
_symmetry.space_group_name_H-M   'P 1'
#
loop_
_entity.id
_entity.type
_entity.pdbx_description
1 polymer ?
#
loop_
_entity_poly.entity_id
_entity_poly.type
_entity_poly.pdbx_seq_one_letter_code
_entity_poly.pdbx_strand_id
1 'polypeptide(L)'
;MSDSMTMFFEAEDLEQASPATVSRVGMIYCETRNIGCESIRNIWMKSLSEDVLKHSKSLSGLFDWLFPLMTHFISKYCRMPTTMAAQELIFSHTRLLKCLLDFDDGIPNDIEKAIEGCFIFSLIWSVGACVDGEGRKKFDVYFRAVLEGRAKNTAEYLDFWSKTSDYHSDPFRKSQICIPHGGDVYDYLFDSKELQWINWLEGRPLFRIPNDAKFNSIVVPTIDTIRNEWVLEKLLIKGYHVLCTGDTGTGKSVSIKNKLNRGMPSTFSSFSINFSAQTSANQTQDMIDSRLDKRRKGVIGPPLGMVAVVFLDDLNMPAKEEYGAQPPIEILRQWMDHKGWYDRKENEFKRLVDVQFCAAMGPTGGGRTRLTQRYVRHFNLINFVNFSNESLSRVFGTVLDWRLSQGFAGPVQLMSPSIVQATIDIYNTIATTLLPTPAKSHYTFNLRDLSKVFQGVLLGNNDLIKAREGMV
;
A
#
# COMPACT_ATOMS: atom_id res chain seq x y z
N MET A 1 -44.16 -7.17 20.36
CA MET A 1 -44.23 -6.52 19.05
C MET A 1 -45.67 -6.55 18.59
N SER A 2 -46.19 -5.50 17.98
CA SER A 2 -47.50 -5.54 17.36
C SER A 2 -47.37 -6.19 15.98
N ASP A 3 -48.48 -6.65 15.38
CA ASP A 3 -48.52 -7.30 14.07
C ASP A 3 -48.08 -6.38 12.92
N SER A 4 -47.97 -5.06 13.17
CA SER A 4 -47.50 -4.04 12.23
C SER A 4 -45.99 -3.74 12.33
N MET A 5 -45.26 -4.40 13.24
CA MET A 5 -43.81 -4.16 13.45
C MET A 5 -43.00 -5.27 12.82
N THR A 6 -42.11 -4.89 11.91
CA THR A 6 -41.11 -5.80 11.33
C THR A 6 -39.71 -5.36 11.74
N MET A 7 -38.89 -6.28 12.18
CA MET A 7 -37.50 -6.02 12.58
C MET A 7 -36.56 -6.70 11.60
N PHE A 8 -35.54 -5.95 11.16
CA PHE A 8 -34.44 -6.43 10.34
C PHE A 8 -33.17 -6.36 11.16
N PHE A 9 -32.41 -7.44 11.13
CA PHE A 9 -31.10 -7.52 11.77
C PHE A 9 -30.04 -7.79 10.71
N GLU A 10 -28.91 -7.10 10.81
CA GLU A 10 -27.72 -7.35 10.02
C GLU A 10 -26.63 -7.78 10.99
N ALA A 11 -26.09 -8.99 10.82
CA ALA A 11 -25.05 -9.56 11.64
C ALA A 11 -23.99 -10.23 10.76
N GLU A 12 -22.74 -10.22 11.22
CA GLU A 12 -21.64 -10.92 10.54
C GLU A 12 -21.82 -12.44 10.67
N ASP A 13 -22.17 -12.91 11.87
CA ASP A 13 -22.46 -14.30 12.18
C ASP A 13 -23.54 -14.43 13.27
N LEU A 14 -23.92 -15.63 13.60
CA LEU A 14 -24.91 -15.95 14.63
C LEU A 14 -24.32 -16.82 15.77
N GLU A 15 -22.99 -16.85 15.94
CA GLU A 15 -22.34 -17.70 16.95
C GLU A 15 -22.81 -17.41 18.38
N GLN A 16 -23.13 -16.15 18.69
CA GLN A 16 -23.60 -15.72 20.00
C GLN A 16 -25.15 -15.82 20.16
N ALA A 17 -25.85 -16.15 19.08
CA ALA A 17 -27.30 -16.25 19.11
C ALA A 17 -27.74 -17.61 19.68
N SER A 18 -28.76 -17.60 20.56
CA SER A 18 -29.33 -18.85 21.09
C SER A 18 -30.03 -19.64 19.95
N PRO A 19 -30.03 -20.98 20.02
CA PRO A 19 -30.78 -21.80 19.05
C PRO A 19 -32.24 -21.40 18.91
N ALA A 20 -32.85 -20.97 20.02
CA ALA A 20 -34.24 -20.46 20.05
C ALA A 20 -34.41 -19.15 19.28
N THR A 21 -33.40 -18.28 19.28
CA THR A 21 -33.41 -17.05 18.49
C THR A 21 -33.26 -17.38 17.03
N VAL A 22 -32.29 -18.22 16.64
CA VAL A 22 -32.04 -18.63 15.27
C VAL A 22 -33.27 -19.31 14.64
N SER A 23 -33.99 -20.14 15.38
CA SER A 23 -35.19 -20.82 14.87
C SER A 23 -36.39 -19.90 14.61
N ARG A 24 -36.40 -18.67 15.17
CA ARG A 24 -37.51 -17.71 15.04
C ARG A 24 -37.30 -16.64 13.96
N VAL A 25 -36.07 -16.51 13.40
CA VAL A 25 -35.78 -15.51 12.39
C VAL A 25 -35.81 -16.11 11.00
N GLY A 26 -36.37 -15.36 10.04
CA GLY A 26 -36.19 -15.66 8.63
C GLY A 26 -34.80 -15.23 8.19
N MET A 27 -33.91 -16.17 7.92
CA MET A 27 -32.51 -15.89 7.60
C MET A 27 -32.32 -15.78 6.11
N ILE A 28 -31.72 -14.67 5.68
CA ILE A 28 -31.23 -14.46 4.31
C ILE A 28 -29.70 -14.36 4.35
N TYR A 29 -29.02 -15.36 3.81
CA TYR A 29 -27.57 -15.38 3.75
C TYR A 29 -27.08 -14.58 2.54
N CYS A 30 -26.37 -13.48 2.79
CA CYS A 30 -25.81 -12.61 1.77
C CYS A 30 -24.31 -12.90 1.60
N GLU A 31 -23.98 -13.80 0.71
CA GLU A 31 -22.59 -14.15 0.43
C GLU A 31 -21.96 -13.14 -0.51
N THR A 32 -20.73 -12.72 -0.21
CA THR A 32 -19.99 -11.72 -1.00
C THR A 32 -19.83 -12.11 -2.47
N ARG A 33 -19.66 -13.42 -2.76
CA ARG A 33 -19.54 -13.93 -4.13
C ARG A 33 -20.81 -13.74 -4.96
N ASN A 34 -22.01 -13.60 -4.34
CA ASN A 34 -23.27 -13.45 -5.07
C ASN A 34 -23.35 -12.11 -5.83
N ILE A 35 -22.66 -11.06 -5.36
CA ILE A 35 -22.58 -9.79 -6.08
C ILE A 35 -21.59 -9.90 -7.25
N GLY A 36 -20.49 -10.67 -7.06
CA GLY A 36 -19.46 -10.92 -8.06
C GLY A 36 -18.62 -9.69 -8.45
N CYS A 37 -17.43 -9.92 -8.95
CA CYS A 37 -16.55 -8.86 -9.44
C CYS A 37 -17.07 -8.23 -10.73
N GLU A 38 -17.87 -8.97 -11.51
CA GLU A 38 -18.42 -8.53 -12.80
C GLU A 38 -19.35 -7.32 -12.63
N SER A 39 -20.25 -7.35 -11.65
CA SER A 39 -21.17 -6.23 -11.37
C SER A 39 -20.41 -4.95 -11.03
N ILE A 40 -19.35 -5.06 -10.22
CA ILE A 40 -18.49 -3.93 -9.85
C ILE A 40 -17.77 -3.38 -11.08
N ARG A 41 -17.18 -4.26 -11.90
CA ARG A 41 -16.55 -3.90 -13.17
C ARG A 41 -17.51 -3.14 -14.09
N ASN A 42 -18.71 -3.67 -14.29
CA ASN A 42 -19.68 -3.10 -15.21
C ASN A 42 -20.16 -1.70 -14.77
N ILE A 43 -20.33 -1.48 -13.45
CA ILE A 43 -20.63 -0.15 -12.90
C ILE A 43 -19.44 0.80 -13.11
N TRP A 44 -18.23 0.35 -12.81
CA TRP A 44 -17.01 1.15 -12.96
C TRP A 44 -16.76 1.55 -14.41
N MET A 45 -16.95 0.64 -15.38
CA MET A 45 -16.76 0.94 -16.79
C MET A 45 -17.63 2.11 -17.27
N LYS A 46 -18.85 2.29 -16.72
CA LYS A 46 -19.71 3.45 -17.05
C LYS A 46 -19.10 4.79 -16.64
N SER A 47 -18.08 4.82 -15.80
CA SER A 47 -17.40 6.03 -15.34
C SER A 47 -16.16 6.41 -16.15
N LEU A 48 -15.84 5.64 -17.19
CA LEU A 48 -14.68 5.88 -18.05
C LEU A 48 -14.98 6.89 -19.15
N SER A 49 -13.94 7.48 -19.74
CA SER A 49 -14.05 8.38 -20.88
C SER A 49 -14.60 7.67 -22.14
N GLU A 50 -15.21 8.42 -23.04
CA GLU A 50 -15.79 7.87 -24.27
C GLU A 50 -14.73 7.16 -25.14
N ASP A 51 -13.51 7.66 -25.16
CA ASP A 51 -12.43 7.07 -25.95
C ASP A 51 -12.01 5.69 -25.43
N VAL A 52 -11.95 5.52 -24.11
CA VAL A 52 -11.68 4.21 -23.51
C VAL A 52 -12.88 3.27 -23.65
N LEU A 53 -14.13 3.79 -23.57
CA LEU A 53 -15.34 3.00 -23.72
C LEU A 53 -15.48 2.35 -25.10
N LYS A 54 -14.95 2.96 -26.16
CA LYS A 54 -14.88 2.33 -27.51
C LYS A 54 -14.17 0.98 -27.49
N HIS A 55 -13.23 0.79 -26.54
CA HIS A 55 -12.44 -0.43 -26.35
C HIS A 55 -12.93 -1.30 -25.17
N SER A 56 -14.18 -1.13 -24.75
CA SER A 56 -14.78 -1.84 -23.60
C SER A 56 -14.73 -3.37 -23.72
N LYS A 57 -14.82 -3.92 -24.93
CA LYS A 57 -14.70 -5.37 -25.17
C LYS A 57 -13.29 -5.88 -24.86
N SER A 58 -12.24 -5.19 -25.31
CA SER A 58 -10.84 -5.53 -25.03
C SER A 58 -10.58 -5.46 -23.52
N LEU A 59 -11.06 -4.38 -22.89
CA LEU A 59 -10.94 -4.18 -21.44
C LEU A 59 -11.67 -5.27 -20.64
N SER A 60 -12.91 -5.63 -21.01
CA SER A 60 -13.63 -6.73 -20.37
C SER A 60 -12.89 -8.06 -20.52
N GLY A 61 -12.34 -8.33 -21.71
CA GLY A 61 -11.56 -9.54 -21.95
C GLY A 61 -10.27 -9.61 -21.10
N LEU A 62 -9.64 -8.47 -20.76
CA LEU A 62 -8.52 -8.45 -19.84
C LEU A 62 -8.95 -8.78 -18.41
N PHE A 63 -10.09 -8.22 -17.95
CA PHE A 63 -10.67 -8.57 -16.65
C PHE A 63 -11.02 -10.05 -16.57
N ASP A 64 -11.67 -10.60 -17.59
CA ASP A 64 -12.08 -12.01 -17.61
C ASP A 64 -10.87 -12.95 -17.67
N TRP A 65 -9.77 -12.54 -18.28
CA TRP A 65 -8.55 -13.36 -18.39
C TRP A 65 -7.67 -13.29 -17.14
N LEU A 66 -7.23 -12.07 -16.75
CA LEU A 66 -6.15 -11.90 -15.76
C LEU A 66 -6.65 -11.80 -14.32
N PHE A 67 -7.76 -11.09 -14.09
CA PHE A 67 -8.15 -10.73 -12.72
C PHE A 67 -8.51 -11.97 -11.86
N PRO A 68 -9.36 -12.90 -12.27
CA PRO A 68 -9.72 -14.06 -11.45
C PRO A 68 -8.56 -15.00 -11.25
N LEU A 69 -7.74 -15.19 -12.29
CA LEU A 69 -6.57 -16.07 -12.25
C LEU A 69 -5.55 -15.55 -11.22
N MET A 70 -5.27 -14.25 -11.23
CA MET A 70 -4.30 -13.65 -10.32
C MET A 70 -4.83 -13.50 -8.89
N THR A 71 -6.11 -13.21 -8.71
CA THR A 71 -6.73 -13.17 -7.37
C THR A 71 -6.78 -14.56 -6.73
N HIS A 72 -7.09 -15.60 -7.51
CA HIS A 72 -6.99 -16.98 -7.04
C HIS A 72 -5.56 -17.34 -6.64
N PHE A 73 -4.59 -17.00 -7.50
CA PHE A 73 -3.18 -17.29 -7.24
C PHE A 73 -2.70 -16.67 -5.92
N ILE A 74 -2.91 -15.37 -5.71
CA ILE A 74 -2.44 -14.71 -4.48
C ILE A 74 -3.15 -15.21 -3.22
N SER A 75 -4.45 -15.56 -3.33
CA SER A 75 -5.21 -16.03 -2.19
C SER A 75 -4.79 -17.42 -1.73
N LYS A 76 -4.30 -18.27 -2.65
CA LYS A 76 -3.96 -19.67 -2.36
C LYS A 76 -2.46 -19.90 -2.17
N TYR A 77 -1.62 -19.23 -2.95
CA TYR A 77 -0.18 -19.54 -3.03
C TYR A 77 0.71 -18.44 -2.41
N CYS A 78 0.15 -17.27 -2.09
CA CYS A 78 0.89 -16.16 -1.49
C CYS A 78 0.34 -15.83 -0.10
N ARG A 79 1.20 -15.25 0.72
CA ARG A 79 0.80 -14.71 2.01
C ARG A 79 0.45 -13.23 1.86
N MET A 80 -0.76 -12.87 2.27
CA MET A 80 -1.21 -11.48 2.39
C MET A 80 -1.16 -11.05 3.86
N PRO A 81 -0.31 -10.07 4.24
CA PRO A 81 -0.26 -9.54 5.61
C PRO A 81 -1.61 -8.97 6.08
N THR A 82 -2.36 -8.39 5.14
CA THR A 82 -3.76 -7.99 5.33
C THR A 82 -4.59 -8.72 4.30
N THR A 83 -5.44 -9.64 4.77
CA THR A 83 -6.31 -10.43 3.89
C THR A 83 -7.32 -9.52 3.21
N MET A 84 -7.42 -9.63 1.89
CA MET A 84 -8.39 -8.93 1.07
C MET A 84 -9.21 -9.92 0.24
N ALA A 85 -10.50 -9.68 0.15
CA ALA A 85 -11.40 -10.44 -0.72
C ALA A 85 -11.26 -9.95 -2.18
N ALA A 86 -11.68 -10.79 -3.15
CA ALA A 86 -11.63 -10.43 -4.56
C ALA A 86 -12.40 -9.12 -4.88
N GLN A 87 -13.49 -8.86 -4.17
CA GLN A 87 -14.30 -7.63 -4.32
C GLN A 87 -13.53 -6.37 -3.87
N GLU A 88 -12.69 -6.47 -2.85
CA GLU A 88 -11.85 -5.34 -2.42
C GLU A 88 -10.69 -5.12 -3.38
N LEU A 89 -10.13 -6.22 -3.88
CA LEU A 89 -9.05 -6.18 -4.87
C LEU A 89 -9.53 -5.56 -6.19
N ILE A 90 -10.77 -5.85 -6.65
CA ILE A 90 -11.28 -5.23 -7.88
C ILE A 90 -11.53 -3.73 -7.70
N PHE A 91 -11.98 -3.26 -6.52
CA PHE A 91 -12.06 -1.83 -6.25
C PHE A 91 -10.69 -1.17 -6.28
N SER A 92 -9.67 -1.79 -5.65
CA SER A 92 -8.31 -1.27 -5.69
C SER A 92 -7.76 -1.22 -7.12
N HIS A 93 -7.96 -2.30 -7.89
CA HIS A 93 -7.53 -2.39 -9.29
C HIS A 93 -8.22 -1.33 -10.17
N THR A 94 -9.54 -1.24 -10.11
CA THR A 94 -10.30 -0.29 -10.95
C THR A 94 -10.00 1.17 -10.62
N ARG A 95 -9.72 1.51 -9.35
CA ARG A 95 -9.31 2.86 -8.95
C ARG A 95 -7.95 3.23 -9.52
N LEU A 96 -6.95 2.35 -9.38
CA LEU A 96 -5.62 2.60 -9.93
C LEU A 96 -5.65 2.62 -11.47
N LEU A 97 -6.37 1.68 -12.07
CA LEU A 97 -6.53 1.64 -13.52
C LEU A 97 -7.18 2.92 -14.07
N LYS A 98 -8.19 3.46 -13.39
CA LYS A 98 -8.80 4.74 -13.78
C LYS A 98 -7.78 5.89 -13.74
N CYS A 99 -6.92 5.95 -12.72
CA CYS A 99 -5.85 6.96 -12.66
C CYS A 99 -4.92 6.92 -13.88
N LEU A 100 -4.72 5.73 -14.47
CA LEU A 100 -3.83 5.54 -15.61
C LEU A 100 -4.54 5.76 -16.96
N LEU A 101 -5.83 5.45 -17.04
CA LEU A 101 -6.64 5.57 -18.26
C LEU A 101 -7.21 6.98 -18.50
N ASP A 102 -7.06 7.90 -17.55
CA ASP A 102 -7.45 9.31 -17.76
C ASP A 102 -6.56 10.02 -18.80
N PHE A 103 -5.40 9.43 -19.18
CA PHE A 103 -4.45 9.94 -20.18
C PHE A 103 -4.22 11.44 -20.06
N ASP A 104 -3.94 11.92 -18.83
CA ASP A 104 -3.76 13.34 -18.52
C ASP A 104 -2.74 14.02 -19.44
N ASP A 105 -1.80 13.25 -19.98
CA ASP A 105 -0.72 13.70 -20.85
C ASP A 105 -1.03 13.60 -22.36
N GLY A 106 -2.26 13.26 -22.74
CA GLY A 106 -2.73 13.08 -24.10
C GLY A 106 -3.03 11.63 -24.49
N ILE A 107 -3.88 11.46 -25.50
CA ILE A 107 -4.36 10.14 -25.95
C ILE A 107 -3.22 9.41 -26.67
N PRO A 108 -2.92 8.13 -26.30
CA PRO A 108 -1.89 7.33 -26.96
C PRO A 108 -2.20 7.02 -28.42
N ASN A 109 -1.18 6.78 -29.23
CA ASN A 109 -1.33 6.41 -30.65
C ASN A 109 -2.02 5.04 -30.82
N ASP A 110 -1.80 4.10 -29.91
CA ASP A 110 -2.45 2.79 -29.86
C ASP A 110 -3.12 2.61 -28.50
N ILE A 111 -4.39 2.97 -28.44
CA ILE A 111 -5.18 2.95 -27.21
C ILE A 111 -5.35 1.51 -26.68
N GLU A 112 -5.47 0.49 -27.52
CA GLU A 112 -5.65 -0.89 -27.08
C GLU A 112 -4.41 -1.40 -26.36
N LYS A 113 -3.23 -1.15 -26.90
CA LYS A 113 -1.97 -1.50 -26.21
C LYS A 113 -1.79 -0.68 -24.94
N ALA A 114 -2.13 0.62 -24.95
CA ALA A 114 -2.06 1.45 -23.77
C ALA A 114 -2.97 0.91 -22.65
N ILE A 115 -4.21 0.53 -22.99
CA ILE A 115 -5.15 -0.09 -22.04
C ILE A 115 -4.58 -1.40 -21.49
N GLU A 116 -4.03 -2.27 -22.32
CA GLU A 116 -3.43 -3.53 -21.87
C GLU A 116 -2.25 -3.30 -20.91
N GLY A 117 -1.33 -2.40 -21.25
CA GLY A 117 -0.18 -2.08 -20.40
C GLY A 117 -0.59 -1.43 -19.08
N CYS A 118 -1.52 -0.47 -19.11
CA CYS A 118 -2.08 0.14 -17.91
C CYS A 118 -2.81 -0.89 -17.03
N PHE A 119 -3.54 -1.83 -17.64
CA PHE A 119 -4.22 -2.92 -16.94
C PHE A 119 -3.21 -3.84 -16.22
N ILE A 120 -2.17 -4.28 -16.92
CA ILE A 120 -1.09 -5.12 -16.36
C ILE A 120 -0.40 -4.38 -15.20
N PHE A 121 0.00 -3.13 -15.40
CA PHE A 121 0.61 -2.32 -14.36
C PHE A 121 -0.30 -2.13 -13.14
N SER A 122 -1.57 -1.81 -13.38
CA SER A 122 -2.55 -1.67 -12.31
C SER A 122 -2.77 -2.99 -11.56
N LEU A 123 -2.74 -4.14 -12.22
CA LEU A 123 -2.87 -5.45 -11.60
C LEU A 123 -1.68 -5.78 -10.70
N ILE A 124 -0.45 -5.44 -11.13
CA ILE A 124 0.77 -5.58 -10.32
C ILE A 124 0.64 -4.75 -9.03
N TRP A 125 0.19 -3.50 -9.12
CA TRP A 125 0.17 -2.55 -8.01
C TRP A 125 -1.13 -2.52 -7.20
N SER A 126 -2.12 -3.31 -7.55
CA SER A 126 -3.35 -3.51 -6.77
C SER A 126 -3.44 -4.92 -6.18
N VAL A 127 -3.30 -5.95 -7.01
CA VAL A 127 -3.38 -7.35 -6.61
C VAL A 127 -2.02 -7.86 -6.14
N GLY A 128 -0.98 -7.70 -6.96
CA GLY A 128 0.38 -8.11 -6.64
C GLY A 128 1.02 -7.32 -5.49
N ALA A 129 0.60 -6.09 -5.26
CA ALA A 129 1.14 -5.26 -4.17
C ALA A 129 0.61 -5.64 -2.78
N CYS A 130 -0.40 -6.50 -2.67
CA CYS A 130 -0.98 -6.92 -1.39
C CYS A 130 -0.22 -8.05 -0.70
N VAL A 131 0.72 -8.72 -1.39
CA VAL A 131 1.47 -9.85 -0.87
C VAL A 131 2.79 -9.45 -0.21
N ASP A 132 3.35 -10.34 0.61
CA ASP A 132 4.68 -10.18 1.22
C ASP A 132 5.83 -10.36 0.20
N GLY A 133 7.08 -10.21 0.65
CA GLY A 133 8.24 -10.27 -0.24
C GLY A 133 8.40 -11.61 -0.97
N GLU A 134 8.14 -12.73 -0.31
CA GLU A 134 8.16 -14.05 -0.94
C GLU A 134 6.99 -14.24 -1.90
N GLY A 135 5.82 -13.72 -1.53
CA GLY A 135 4.65 -13.68 -2.42
C GLY A 135 4.91 -12.88 -3.69
N ARG A 136 5.65 -11.76 -3.62
CA ARG A 136 6.03 -10.97 -4.80
C ARG A 136 6.90 -11.76 -5.78
N LYS A 137 7.89 -12.51 -5.29
CA LYS A 137 8.72 -13.38 -6.14
C LYS A 137 7.88 -14.46 -6.86
N LYS A 138 6.97 -15.12 -6.12
CA LYS A 138 6.05 -16.09 -6.69
C LYS A 138 5.12 -15.45 -7.71
N PHE A 139 4.59 -14.28 -7.40
CA PHE A 139 3.71 -13.51 -8.28
C PHE A 139 4.45 -13.14 -9.59
N ASP A 140 5.68 -12.63 -9.52
CA ASP A 140 6.49 -12.29 -10.69
C ASP A 140 6.63 -13.47 -11.64
N VAL A 141 7.09 -14.60 -11.14
CA VAL A 141 7.31 -15.81 -11.95
C VAL A 141 6.01 -16.29 -12.61
N TYR A 142 4.94 -16.41 -11.81
CA TYR A 142 3.67 -16.91 -12.32
C TYR A 142 3.00 -15.93 -13.29
N PHE A 143 3.02 -14.63 -12.95
CA PHE A 143 2.40 -13.60 -13.79
C PHE A 143 3.07 -13.46 -15.15
N ARG A 144 4.40 -13.50 -15.21
CA ARG A 144 5.15 -13.56 -16.48
C ARG A 144 4.76 -14.80 -17.30
N ALA A 145 4.70 -15.96 -16.66
CA ALA A 145 4.30 -17.19 -17.34
C ALA A 145 2.89 -17.10 -17.94
N VAL A 146 1.95 -16.42 -17.23
CA VAL A 146 0.58 -16.17 -17.73
C VAL A 146 0.61 -15.22 -18.92
N LEU A 147 1.30 -14.08 -18.82
CA LEU A 147 1.38 -13.08 -19.89
C LEU A 147 2.03 -13.64 -21.17
N GLU A 148 3.01 -14.52 -21.03
CA GLU A 148 3.70 -15.16 -22.15
C GLU A 148 2.98 -16.41 -22.69
N GLY A 149 1.87 -16.82 -22.06
CA GLY A 149 1.11 -18.02 -22.42
C GLY A 149 1.81 -19.33 -22.10
N ARG A 150 2.81 -19.31 -21.19
CA ARG A 150 3.58 -20.49 -20.73
C ARG A 150 3.00 -21.15 -19.47
N ALA A 151 2.02 -20.54 -18.81
CA ALA A 151 1.47 -21.00 -17.53
C ALA A 151 0.61 -22.30 -17.66
N LYS A 152 0.21 -22.71 -18.83
CA LYS A 152 -0.78 -23.79 -19.08
C LYS A 152 -0.51 -25.11 -18.35
N ASN A 153 0.75 -25.48 -18.17
CA ASN A 153 1.17 -26.71 -17.56
C ASN A 153 1.61 -26.56 -16.11
N THR A 154 1.47 -25.37 -15.54
CA THR A 154 1.77 -25.15 -14.12
C THR A 154 0.65 -25.68 -13.23
N ALA A 155 1.01 -26.19 -12.05
CA ALA A 155 0.04 -26.74 -11.11
C ALA A 155 -1.02 -25.71 -10.68
N GLU A 156 -0.59 -24.45 -10.53
CA GLU A 156 -1.44 -23.32 -10.13
C GLU A 156 -2.50 -23.01 -11.20
N TYR A 157 -2.13 -23.04 -12.48
CA TYR A 157 -3.02 -22.82 -13.59
C TYR A 157 -4.06 -23.94 -13.72
N LEU A 158 -3.62 -25.19 -13.64
CA LEU A 158 -4.48 -26.35 -13.69
C LEU A 158 -5.46 -26.41 -12.50
N ASP A 159 -5.00 -26.02 -11.30
CA ASP A 159 -5.84 -25.95 -10.11
C ASP A 159 -6.95 -24.91 -10.27
N PHE A 160 -6.66 -23.75 -10.83
CA PHE A 160 -7.69 -22.74 -11.12
C PHE A 160 -8.76 -23.27 -12.06
N TRP A 161 -8.36 -23.83 -13.21
CA TRP A 161 -9.30 -24.33 -14.22
C TRP A 161 -10.08 -25.55 -13.78
N SER A 162 -9.53 -26.38 -12.91
CA SER A 162 -10.26 -27.55 -12.36
C SER A 162 -11.45 -27.16 -11.48
N LYS A 163 -11.46 -25.93 -10.95
CA LYS A 163 -12.48 -25.41 -10.02
C LYS A 163 -13.47 -24.43 -10.65
N THR A 164 -13.18 -23.97 -11.85
CA THR A 164 -13.94 -22.91 -12.54
C THR A 164 -14.47 -23.39 -13.88
N SER A 165 -15.45 -24.33 -13.85
CA SER A 165 -16.08 -24.90 -15.07
C SER A 165 -16.81 -23.88 -15.95
N ASP A 166 -17.17 -22.70 -15.41
CA ASP A 166 -18.03 -21.72 -16.08
C ASP A 166 -17.25 -20.52 -16.68
N TYR A 167 -15.92 -20.62 -16.72
CA TYR A 167 -15.08 -19.52 -17.19
C TYR A 167 -14.81 -19.61 -18.71
N HIS A 168 -15.25 -18.58 -19.46
CA HIS A 168 -15.16 -18.54 -20.94
C HIS A 168 -13.98 -17.74 -21.47
N SER A 169 -12.85 -17.60 -20.74
CA SER A 169 -11.67 -16.95 -21.29
C SER A 169 -10.85 -17.88 -22.17
N ASP A 170 -10.23 -17.33 -23.23
CA ASP A 170 -9.30 -18.09 -24.07
C ASP A 170 -8.05 -18.48 -23.26
N PRO A 171 -7.86 -19.77 -22.94
CA PRO A 171 -6.71 -20.20 -22.14
C PRO A 171 -5.37 -20.06 -22.86
N PHE A 172 -5.37 -19.66 -24.14
CA PHE A 172 -4.19 -19.52 -25.00
C PHE A 172 -3.77 -18.05 -25.22
N ARG A 173 -4.46 -17.10 -24.63
CA ARG A 173 -4.17 -15.67 -24.79
C ARG A 173 -2.76 -15.34 -24.32
N LYS A 174 -2.07 -14.50 -25.10
CA LYS A 174 -0.78 -13.89 -24.74
C LYS A 174 -0.95 -12.38 -24.69
N SER A 175 -0.16 -11.76 -23.83
CA SER A 175 -0.06 -10.31 -23.84
C SER A 175 0.67 -9.81 -25.11
N GLN A 176 0.21 -8.67 -25.63
CA GLN A 176 0.92 -7.97 -26.70
C GLN A 176 2.12 -7.17 -26.17
N ILE A 177 2.12 -6.91 -24.85
CA ILE A 177 3.13 -6.11 -24.18
C ILE A 177 3.88 -6.97 -23.18
N CYS A 178 5.14 -7.30 -23.48
CA CYS A 178 6.00 -8.11 -22.63
C CYS A 178 6.75 -7.22 -21.63
N ILE A 179 6.78 -7.62 -20.37
CA ILE A 179 7.58 -6.97 -19.32
C ILE A 179 9.04 -7.46 -19.47
N PRO A 180 10.06 -6.56 -19.48
CA PRO A 180 11.45 -6.96 -19.60
C PRO A 180 11.91 -7.92 -18.51
N HIS A 181 12.84 -8.85 -18.83
CA HIS A 181 13.34 -9.89 -17.93
C HIS A 181 14.48 -9.44 -16.98
N GLY A 182 14.92 -8.18 -17.05
CA GLY A 182 16.05 -7.65 -16.29
C GLY A 182 15.77 -7.30 -14.82
N GLY A 183 14.70 -7.84 -14.23
CA GLY A 183 14.28 -7.61 -12.84
C GLY A 183 12.87 -8.13 -12.59
N ASP A 184 12.31 -7.86 -11.43
CA ASP A 184 10.95 -8.23 -11.07
C ASP A 184 9.92 -7.36 -11.82
N VAL A 185 8.67 -7.83 -11.97
CA VAL A 185 7.58 -7.04 -12.59
C VAL A 185 7.33 -5.70 -11.87
N TYR A 186 7.73 -5.61 -10.60
CA TYR A 186 7.61 -4.39 -9.78
C TYR A 186 8.69 -3.34 -10.09
N ASP A 187 9.73 -3.69 -10.83
CA ASP A 187 10.86 -2.79 -11.14
C ASP A 187 10.60 -1.89 -12.34
N TYR A 188 9.43 -2.02 -12.94
CA TYR A 188 9.06 -1.30 -14.15
C TYR A 188 7.80 -0.46 -13.99
N LEU A 189 7.84 0.72 -14.62
CA LEU A 189 6.69 1.59 -14.87
C LEU A 189 6.27 1.41 -16.33
N PHE A 190 4.97 1.34 -16.58
CA PHE A 190 4.46 1.36 -17.94
C PHE A 190 4.24 2.81 -18.40
N ASP A 191 4.90 3.22 -19.47
CA ASP A 191 4.67 4.49 -20.16
C ASP A 191 3.59 4.29 -21.23
N SER A 192 2.42 4.89 -21.00
CA SER A 192 1.28 4.77 -21.92
C SER A 192 1.43 5.56 -23.21
N LYS A 193 2.35 6.53 -23.29
CA LYS A 193 2.63 7.31 -24.51
C LYS A 193 3.55 6.54 -25.43
N GLU A 194 4.70 6.11 -24.89
CA GLU A 194 5.72 5.38 -25.64
C GLU A 194 5.42 3.88 -25.77
N LEU A 195 4.34 3.40 -25.08
CA LEU A 195 3.89 2.00 -25.05
C LEU A 195 4.99 1.02 -24.64
N GLN A 196 5.83 1.41 -23.68
CA GLN A 196 6.99 0.64 -23.23
C GLN A 196 7.12 0.60 -21.71
N TRP A 197 7.86 -0.40 -21.23
CA TRP A 197 8.22 -0.54 -19.83
C TRP A 197 9.55 0.17 -19.57
N ILE A 198 9.56 1.07 -18.59
CA ILE A 198 10.73 1.86 -18.17
C ILE A 198 11.13 1.42 -16.78
N ASN A 199 12.41 1.16 -16.52
CA ASN A 199 12.88 0.86 -15.18
C ASN A 199 12.78 2.10 -14.28
N TRP A 200 12.33 1.94 -13.04
CA TRP A 200 12.14 3.04 -12.09
C TRP A 200 13.40 3.89 -11.84
N LEU A 201 14.58 3.33 -12.01
CA LEU A 201 15.86 4.03 -11.82
C LEU A 201 16.38 4.69 -13.09
N GLU A 202 15.82 4.36 -14.24
CA GLU A 202 16.27 4.88 -15.52
C GLU A 202 16.03 6.40 -15.63
N GLY A 203 17.05 7.11 -16.14
CA GLY A 203 16.98 8.57 -16.35
C GLY A 203 16.95 9.41 -15.07
N ARG A 204 17.04 8.82 -13.86
CA ARG A 204 17.02 9.58 -12.63
C ARG A 204 18.41 10.10 -12.25
N PRO A 205 18.51 11.37 -11.78
CA PRO A 205 19.77 11.92 -11.31
C PRO A 205 20.27 11.19 -10.07
N LEU A 206 21.60 11.11 -9.93
CA LEU A 206 22.23 10.59 -8.72
C LEU A 206 21.84 11.46 -7.51
N PHE A 207 21.34 10.79 -6.47
CA PHE A 207 21.01 11.46 -5.22
C PHE A 207 22.28 11.96 -4.53
N ARG A 208 22.30 13.22 -4.13
CA ARG A 208 23.39 13.84 -3.38
C ARG A 208 22.87 14.39 -2.07
N ILE A 209 23.57 14.09 -0.99
CA ILE A 209 23.24 14.62 0.34
C ILE A 209 23.89 15.99 0.49
N PRO A 210 23.15 17.04 0.90
CA PRO A 210 23.72 18.35 1.25
C PRO A 210 24.76 18.23 2.37
N ASN A 211 25.83 19.05 2.30
CA ASN A 211 26.91 18.96 3.29
C ASN A 211 26.48 19.30 4.73
N ASP A 212 25.45 20.11 4.88
CA ASP A 212 24.86 20.57 6.15
C ASP A 212 23.70 19.68 6.65
N ALA A 213 23.41 18.58 5.93
CA ALA A 213 22.29 17.70 6.29
C ALA A 213 22.52 17.04 7.65
N LYS A 214 21.45 17.00 8.46
CA LYS A 214 21.46 16.19 9.71
C LYS A 214 21.10 14.75 9.37
N PHE A 215 21.80 13.77 9.98
CA PHE A 215 21.56 12.34 9.76
C PHE A 215 20.06 11.96 9.77
N ASN A 216 19.32 12.43 10.76
CA ASN A 216 17.90 12.14 10.93
C ASN A 216 17.00 12.69 9.82
N SER A 217 17.49 13.65 9.02
CA SER A 217 16.75 14.26 7.90
C SER A 217 17.09 13.64 6.53
N ILE A 218 18.09 12.75 6.49
CA ILE A 218 18.53 12.12 5.25
C ILE A 218 17.58 10.97 4.91
N VAL A 219 16.93 11.07 3.75
CA VAL A 219 16.11 10.01 3.17
C VAL A 219 16.69 9.69 1.81
N VAL A 220 17.41 8.56 1.73
CA VAL A 220 18.02 8.11 0.47
C VAL A 220 16.95 7.40 -0.36
N PRO A 221 16.68 7.82 -1.59
CA PRO A 221 15.70 7.16 -2.44
C PRO A 221 16.22 5.81 -2.92
N THR A 222 15.43 4.77 -2.69
CA THR A 222 15.62 3.42 -3.22
C THR A 222 14.58 3.14 -4.29
N ILE A 223 14.74 2.06 -5.04
CA ILE A 223 13.71 1.64 -6.01
C ILE A 223 12.36 1.43 -5.31
N ASP A 224 12.38 0.83 -4.10
CA ASP A 224 11.17 0.60 -3.29
C ASP A 224 10.45 1.88 -2.91
N THR A 225 11.21 2.90 -2.44
CA THR A 225 10.61 4.18 -2.06
C THR A 225 10.04 4.91 -3.27
N ILE A 226 10.78 4.92 -4.37
CA ILE A 226 10.38 5.60 -5.61
C ILE A 226 9.05 5.04 -6.16
N ARG A 227 8.95 3.71 -6.29
CA ARG A 227 7.77 3.06 -6.84
C ARG A 227 6.54 3.20 -5.94
N ASN A 228 6.72 3.01 -4.63
CA ASN A 228 5.63 3.15 -3.66
C ASN A 228 5.14 4.61 -3.58
N GLU A 229 6.04 5.59 -3.58
CA GLU A 229 5.71 7.02 -3.57
C GLU A 229 4.97 7.45 -4.85
N TRP A 230 5.33 6.89 -6.01
CA TRP A 230 4.66 7.18 -7.26
C TRP A 230 3.22 6.67 -7.28
N VAL A 231 3.01 5.41 -6.86
CA VAL A 231 1.65 4.82 -6.79
C VAL A 231 0.78 5.57 -5.77
N LEU A 232 1.36 5.91 -4.61
CA LEU A 232 0.71 6.73 -3.59
C LEU A 232 0.25 8.07 -4.15
N GLU A 233 1.14 8.79 -4.83
CA GLU A 233 0.86 10.09 -5.44
C GLU A 233 -0.27 10.01 -6.46
N LYS A 234 -0.20 9.06 -7.40
CA LYS A 234 -1.22 8.90 -8.44
C LYS A 234 -2.60 8.66 -7.84
N LEU A 235 -2.71 7.83 -6.81
CA LEU A 235 -3.96 7.55 -6.12
C LEU A 235 -4.48 8.78 -5.36
N LEU A 236 -3.61 9.48 -4.61
CA LEU A 236 -4.01 10.65 -3.83
C LEU A 236 -4.42 11.83 -4.72
N ILE A 237 -3.73 12.09 -5.83
CA ILE A 237 -4.12 13.17 -6.76
C ILE A 237 -5.55 12.95 -7.31
N LYS A 238 -5.93 11.72 -7.55
CA LYS A 238 -7.28 11.35 -8.05
C LYS A 238 -8.33 11.13 -6.94
N GLY A 239 -8.00 11.45 -5.69
CA GLY A 239 -8.97 11.42 -4.57
C GLY A 239 -9.15 10.06 -3.90
N TYR A 240 -8.29 9.06 -4.16
CA TYR A 240 -8.39 7.74 -3.58
C TYR A 240 -7.58 7.61 -2.30
N HIS A 241 -8.13 6.91 -1.32
CA HIS A 241 -7.47 6.64 -0.04
C HIS A 241 -6.46 5.50 -0.20
N VAL A 242 -5.34 5.59 0.54
CA VAL A 242 -4.26 4.59 0.47
C VAL A 242 -3.94 4.05 1.86
N LEU A 243 -3.83 2.73 1.97
CA LEU A 243 -3.42 2.02 3.17
C LEU A 243 -2.08 1.32 2.90
N CYS A 244 -1.04 1.76 3.58
CA CYS A 244 0.29 1.17 3.52
C CYS A 244 0.48 0.19 4.66
N THR A 245 0.67 -1.09 4.33
CA THR A 245 0.92 -2.15 5.31
C THR A 245 2.38 -2.62 5.24
N GLY A 246 2.82 -3.41 6.19
CA GLY A 246 4.15 -4.03 6.18
C GLY A 246 4.79 -4.07 7.56
N ASP A 247 5.89 -4.79 7.68
CA ASP A 247 6.60 -5.01 8.94
C ASP A 247 7.14 -3.72 9.55
N THR A 248 7.39 -3.74 10.86
CA THR A 248 8.00 -2.59 11.55
C THR A 248 9.40 -2.34 11.00
N GLY A 249 9.71 -1.07 10.69
CA GLY A 249 11.04 -0.69 10.20
C GLY A 249 11.21 -0.74 8.68
N THR A 250 10.18 -1.01 7.88
CA THR A 250 10.24 -0.97 6.40
C THR A 250 10.20 0.46 5.81
N GLY A 251 10.39 1.49 6.62
CA GLY A 251 10.45 2.88 6.16
C GLY A 251 9.10 3.52 5.79
N LYS A 252 7.96 2.86 6.00
CA LYS A 252 6.60 3.35 5.64
C LYS A 252 6.36 4.80 6.04
N SER A 253 6.36 5.05 7.36
CA SER A 253 6.01 6.38 7.89
C SER A 253 6.96 7.47 7.42
N VAL A 254 8.25 7.15 7.25
CA VAL A 254 9.26 8.11 6.77
C VAL A 254 9.02 8.44 5.29
N SER A 255 8.85 7.43 4.44
CA SER A 255 8.58 7.59 3.01
C SER A 255 7.30 8.38 2.78
N ILE A 256 6.20 7.99 3.45
CA ILE A 256 4.90 8.65 3.31
C ILE A 256 5.00 10.12 3.76
N LYS A 257 5.55 10.38 4.95
CA LYS A 257 5.71 11.76 5.46
C LYS A 257 6.59 12.61 4.55
N ASN A 258 7.69 12.05 4.03
CA ASN A 258 8.55 12.75 3.08
C ASN A 258 7.78 13.10 1.79
N LYS A 259 7.04 12.14 1.22
CA LYS A 259 6.24 12.36 0.02
C LYS A 259 5.15 13.40 0.24
N LEU A 260 4.39 13.30 1.33
CA LEU A 260 3.29 14.22 1.63
C LEU A 260 3.79 15.66 1.90
N ASN A 261 4.96 15.83 2.52
CA ASN A 261 5.48 17.14 2.87
C ASN A 261 6.25 17.83 1.74
N ARG A 262 6.87 17.08 0.83
CA ARG A 262 7.80 17.64 -0.16
C ARG A 262 7.51 17.25 -1.61
N GLY A 263 6.75 16.17 -1.83
CA GLY A 263 6.57 15.58 -3.14
C GLY A 263 5.17 15.69 -3.73
N MET A 264 4.21 16.30 -3.01
CA MET A 264 2.85 16.55 -3.51
C MET A 264 2.74 17.92 -4.15
N PRO A 265 1.80 18.11 -5.10
CA PRO A 265 1.47 19.43 -5.65
C PRO A 265 1.12 20.44 -4.55
N SER A 266 1.37 21.73 -4.78
CA SER A 266 1.12 22.81 -3.81
C SER A 266 -0.35 22.97 -3.38
N THR A 267 -1.27 22.40 -4.12
CA THR A 267 -2.71 22.33 -3.79
C THR A 267 -3.03 21.31 -2.69
N PHE A 268 -2.06 20.50 -2.27
CA PHE A 268 -2.22 19.53 -1.20
C PHE A 268 -1.57 20.01 0.09
N SER A 269 -2.31 19.94 1.19
CA SER A 269 -1.78 20.10 2.53
C SER A 269 -1.84 18.78 3.28
N SER A 270 -0.90 18.52 4.17
CA SER A 270 -0.90 17.28 4.93
C SER A 270 -0.65 17.51 6.42
N PHE A 271 -1.27 16.70 7.24
CA PHE A 271 -0.95 16.59 8.65
C PHE A 271 -1.05 15.14 9.11
N SER A 272 -0.29 14.79 10.15
CA SER A 272 -0.22 13.41 10.63
C SER A 272 -0.83 13.26 12.02
N ILE A 273 -1.50 12.13 12.22
CA ILE A 273 -2.06 11.69 13.49
C ILE A 273 -1.46 10.32 13.78
N ASN A 274 -0.85 10.16 14.96
CA ASN A 274 -0.34 8.87 15.40
C ASN A 274 -1.35 8.23 16.34
N PHE A 275 -1.81 7.04 16.02
CA PHE A 275 -2.73 6.29 16.87
C PHE A 275 -1.98 5.52 17.96
N SER A 276 -2.61 5.37 19.09
CA SER A 276 -2.17 4.55 20.21
C SER A 276 -3.30 3.66 20.70
N ALA A 277 -3.02 2.72 21.59
CA ALA A 277 -4.03 1.85 22.18
C ALA A 277 -5.14 2.63 22.92
N GLN A 278 -4.83 3.82 23.44
CA GLN A 278 -5.75 4.66 24.22
C GLN A 278 -6.44 5.76 23.38
N THR A 279 -6.18 5.83 22.08
CA THR A 279 -6.80 6.84 21.21
C THR A 279 -8.31 6.63 21.16
N SER A 280 -9.10 7.66 21.50
CA SER A 280 -10.56 7.62 21.48
C SER A 280 -11.14 8.23 20.18
N ALA A 281 -12.42 7.93 19.91
CA ALA A 281 -13.15 8.55 18.81
C ALA A 281 -13.22 10.08 18.95
N ASN A 282 -13.45 10.57 20.17
CA ASN A 282 -13.52 12.00 20.45
C ASN A 282 -12.19 12.70 20.15
N GLN A 283 -11.07 12.14 20.62
CA GLN A 283 -9.75 12.68 20.30
C GLN A 283 -9.47 12.67 18.79
N THR A 284 -9.85 11.60 18.09
CA THR A 284 -9.68 11.50 16.63
C THR A 284 -10.46 12.60 15.91
N GLN A 285 -11.71 12.81 16.29
CA GLN A 285 -12.55 13.87 15.73
C GLN A 285 -11.95 15.26 16.01
N ASP A 286 -11.57 15.55 17.27
CA ASP A 286 -11.00 16.83 17.66
C ASP A 286 -9.69 17.16 16.95
N MET A 287 -8.82 16.16 16.78
CA MET A 287 -7.55 16.33 16.07
C MET A 287 -7.77 16.69 14.60
N ILE A 288 -8.79 16.13 13.94
CA ILE A 288 -9.10 16.44 12.55
C ILE A 288 -9.83 17.77 12.45
N ASP A 289 -10.87 18.00 13.26
CA ASP A 289 -11.66 19.23 13.23
C ASP A 289 -10.79 20.46 13.52
N SER A 290 -9.80 20.36 14.41
CA SER A 290 -8.88 21.45 14.75
C SER A 290 -7.94 21.88 13.61
N ARG A 291 -7.80 21.07 12.56
CA ARG A 291 -6.95 21.31 11.39
C ARG A 291 -7.72 21.77 10.15
N LEU A 292 -9.05 21.83 10.26
CA LEU A 292 -9.94 22.19 9.15
C LEU A 292 -10.64 23.52 9.45
N ASP A 293 -10.83 24.32 8.41
CA ASP A 293 -11.50 25.60 8.49
C ASP A 293 -13.00 25.46 8.27
N LYS A 294 -13.79 26.35 8.88
CA LYS A 294 -15.21 26.46 8.62
C LYS A 294 -15.44 27.19 7.30
N ARG A 295 -15.90 26.46 6.27
CA ARG A 295 -16.20 27.04 4.94
C ARG A 295 -17.57 27.70 4.87
N ARG A 296 -18.58 27.08 5.48
CA ARG A 296 -19.96 27.57 5.65
C ARG A 296 -20.64 26.81 6.79
N LYS A 297 -21.87 27.17 7.15
CA LYS A 297 -22.63 26.47 8.19
C LYS A 297 -22.71 24.96 7.84
N GLY A 298 -22.32 24.10 8.77
CA GLY A 298 -22.33 22.65 8.61
C GLY A 298 -21.31 22.06 7.62
N VAL A 299 -20.34 22.85 7.11
CA VAL A 299 -19.32 22.38 6.18
C VAL A 299 -17.94 22.85 6.63
N ILE A 300 -17.02 21.90 6.84
CA ILE A 300 -15.63 22.15 7.18
C ILE A 300 -14.70 21.51 6.15
N GLY A 301 -13.50 22.05 5.99
CA GLY A 301 -12.50 21.54 5.05
C GLY A 301 -11.22 22.37 5.11
N PRO A 302 -10.18 22.03 4.36
CA PRO A 302 -8.98 22.86 4.25
C PRO A 302 -9.31 24.21 3.60
N PRO A 303 -8.37 25.18 3.55
CA PRO A 303 -8.55 26.42 2.79
C PRO A 303 -9.03 26.16 1.37
N LEU A 304 -9.81 27.10 0.81
CA LEU A 304 -10.40 26.96 -0.55
C LEU A 304 -9.29 26.73 -1.58
N GLY A 305 -9.52 25.76 -2.47
CA GLY A 305 -8.56 25.36 -3.50
C GLY A 305 -7.49 24.38 -3.02
N MET A 306 -7.53 23.97 -1.76
CA MET A 306 -6.63 22.95 -1.21
C MET A 306 -7.35 21.65 -0.87
N VAL A 307 -6.61 20.55 -0.88
CA VAL A 307 -7.03 19.23 -0.42
C VAL A 307 -6.20 18.85 0.79
N ALA A 308 -6.84 18.44 1.89
CA ALA A 308 -6.15 17.97 3.09
C ALA A 308 -5.95 16.46 3.03
N VAL A 309 -4.70 16.02 3.11
CA VAL A 309 -4.35 14.61 3.28
C VAL A 309 -4.02 14.33 4.75
N VAL A 310 -4.88 13.59 5.40
CA VAL A 310 -4.69 13.16 6.79
C VAL A 310 -3.87 11.87 6.79
N PHE A 311 -2.65 11.93 7.30
CA PHE A 311 -1.83 10.74 7.46
C PHE A 311 -2.05 10.10 8.82
N LEU A 312 -2.60 8.88 8.82
CA LEU A 312 -2.88 8.09 10.01
C LEU A 312 -1.77 7.06 10.20
N ASP A 313 -0.90 7.28 11.16
CA ASP A 313 0.19 6.36 11.48
C ASP A 313 -0.24 5.39 12.59
N ASP A 314 0.22 4.13 12.50
CA ASP A 314 -0.15 3.03 13.40
C ASP A 314 -1.69 2.84 13.52
N LEU A 315 -2.38 2.85 12.38
CA LEU A 315 -3.84 2.81 12.26
C LEU A 315 -4.51 1.68 13.06
N ASN A 316 -3.87 0.53 13.22
CA ASN A 316 -4.41 -0.65 13.89
C ASN A 316 -3.99 -0.78 15.37
N MET A 317 -3.52 0.32 15.98
CA MET A 317 -3.16 0.36 17.41
C MET A 317 -4.33 0.56 18.37
N PRO A 318 -5.44 1.26 18.04
CA PRO A 318 -6.55 1.42 18.98
C PRO A 318 -7.06 0.09 19.48
N ALA A 319 -7.23 -0.02 20.82
CA ALA A 319 -7.75 -1.23 21.44
C ALA A 319 -9.20 -1.49 21.00
N LYS A 320 -9.59 -2.76 20.95
CA LYS A 320 -10.98 -3.15 20.78
C LYS A 320 -11.71 -3.06 22.14
N GLU A 321 -12.94 -2.56 22.10
CA GLU A 321 -13.85 -2.60 23.24
C GLU A 321 -14.37 -4.02 23.46
N GLU A 322 -15.12 -4.22 24.55
CA GLU A 322 -15.66 -5.50 25.00
C GLU A 322 -16.39 -6.27 23.88
N TYR A 323 -17.16 -5.56 23.05
CA TYR A 323 -17.92 -6.16 21.93
C TYR A 323 -17.19 -6.00 20.59
N GLY A 324 -15.87 -5.83 20.59
CA GLY A 324 -15.03 -5.81 19.40
C GLY A 324 -15.04 -4.51 18.60
N ALA A 325 -15.77 -3.48 19.02
CA ALA A 325 -15.77 -2.17 18.36
C ALA A 325 -14.42 -1.43 18.52
N GLN A 326 -14.06 -0.64 17.53
CA GLN A 326 -12.93 0.28 17.58
C GLN A 326 -13.43 1.70 17.24
N PRO A 327 -13.91 2.48 18.22
CA PRO A 327 -14.55 3.77 17.98
C PRO A 327 -13.73 4.77 17.16
N PRO A 328 -12.38 4.88 17.32
CA PRO A 328 -11.56 5.75 16.46
C PRO A 328 -11.61 5.35 14.99
N ILE A 329 -11.70 4.07 14.69
CA ILE A 329 -11.80 3.56 13.32
C ILE A 329 -13.21 3.76 12.78
N GLU A 330 -14.23 3.54 13.60
CA GLU A 330 -15.64 3.66 13.19
C GLU A 330 -16.03 5.11 12.85
N ILE A 331 -15.49 6.13 13.54
CA ILE A 331 -15.76 7.53 13.16
C ILE A 331 -15.10 7.88 11.82
N LEU A 332 -13.92 7.36 11.54
CA LEU A 332 -13.28 7.51 10.22
C LEU A 332 -14.08 6.81 9.13
N ARG A 333 -14.60 5.59 9.42
CA ARG A 333 -15.48 4.86 8.51
C ARG A 333 -16.77 5.63 8.26
N GLN A 334 -17.39 6.22 9.28
CA GLN A 334 -18.55 7.08 9.14
C GLN A 334 -18.30 8.22 8.13
N TRP A 335 -17.13 8.87 8.24
CA TRP A 335 -16.77 9.88 7.28
C TRP A 335 -16.60 9.32 5.87
N MET A 336 -15.96 8.17 5.71
CA MET A 336 -15.76 7.56 4.39
C MET A 336 -17.08 7.19 3.71
N ASP A 337 -18.04 6.71 4.48
CA ASP A 337 -19.37 6.33 3.98
C ASP A 337 -20.28 7.55 3.74
N HIS A 338 -20.28 8.56 4.63
CA HIS A 338 -21.24 9.65 4.65
C HIS A 338 -20.62 11.04 4.42
N LYS A 339 -19.30 11.14 4.26
CA LYS A 339 -18.55 12.40 4.05
C LYS A 339 -18.74 13.42 5.17
N GLY A 340 -18.94 12.96 6.39
CA GLY A 340 -19.12 13.81 7.56
C GLY A 340 -19.37 13.03 8.84
N TRP A 341 -19.49 13.77 9.91
CA TRP A 341 -19.86 13.28 11.24
C TRP A 341 -20.64 14.34 12.01
N TYR A 342 -21.16 13.98 13.19
CA TYR A 342 -21.91 14.87 14.05
C TYR A 342 -20.99 15.74 14.91
N ASP A 343 -21.33 17.04 15.01
CA ASP A 343 -20.78 17.89 16.06
C ASP A 343 -21.26 17.40 17.42
N ARG A 344 -20.33 17.23 18.37
CA ARG A 344 -20.65 16.67 19.70
C ARG A 344 -21.34 17.66 20.64
N LYS A 345 -21.29 18.97 20.34
CA LYS A 345 -21.92 20.01 21.13
C LYS A 345 -23.31 20.37 20.62
N GLU A 346 -23.41 20.58 19.32
CA GLU A 346 -24.63 21.03 18.65
C GLU A 346 -25.50 19.87 18.15
N ASN A 347 -24.95 18.65 18.09
CA ASN A 347 -25.58 17.46 17.51
C ASN A 347 -26.05 17.64 16.06
N GLU A 348 -25.47 18.64 15.35
CA GLU A 348 -25.70 18.86 13.92
C GLU A 348 -24.69 18.08 13.09
N PHE A 349 -25.12 17.56 11.93
CA PHE A 349 -24.22 16.86 11.02
C PHE A 349 -23.29 17.85 10.30
N LYS A 350 -21.98 17.66 10.45
CA LYS A 350 -20.93 18.41 9.77
C LYS A 350 -20.38 17.61 8.59
N ARG A 351 -20.43 18.19 7.41
CA ARG A 351 -19.84 17.64 6.20
C ARG A 351 -18.38 18.06 6.08
N LEU A 352 -17.50 17.09 5.88
CA LEU A 352 -16.09 17.33 5.61
C LEU A 352 -15.82 17.19 4.12
N VAL A 353 -15.33 18.26 3.50
CA VAL A 353 -15.04 18.32 2.06
C VAL A 353 -13.55 18.46 1.82
N ASP A 354 -13.09 17.97 0.67
CA ASP A 354 -11.69 18.05 0.23
C ASP A 354 -10.70 17.46 1.25
N VAL A 355 -11.11 16.35 1.87
CA VAL A 355 -10.28 15.59 2.83
C VAL A 355 -10.02 14.20 2.27
N GLN A 356 -8.81 13.71 2.45
CA GLN A 356 -8.39 12.37 2.07
C GLN A 356 -7.60 11.70 3.19
N PHE A 357 -7.59 10.37 3.20
CA PHE A 357 -6.80 9.60 4.17
C PHE A 357 -5.70 8.81 3.48
N CYS A 358 -4.51 8.94 4.02
CA CYS A 358 -3.40 8.04 3.81
C CYS A 358 -3.08 7.39 5.15
N ALA A 359 -2.99 6.08 5.20
CA ALA A 359 -2.78 5.38 6.47
C ALA A 359 -1.61 4.41 6.39
N ALA A 360 -0.95 4.19 7.52
CA ALA A 360 0.08 3.18 7.68
C ALA A 360 -0.23 2.28 8.87
N MET A 361 0.03 0.98 8.72
CA MET A 361 -0.11 0.02 9.82
C MET A 361 0.91 -1.10 9.72
N GLY A 362 1.21 -1.71 10.85
CA GLY A 362 1.98 -2.94 10.94
C GLY A 362 1.09 -4.19 10.84
N PRO A 363 1.69 -5.40 10.77
CA PRO A 363 0.94 -6.65 10.82
C PRO A 363 0.21 -6.81 12.15
N THR A 364 -0.82 -7.65 12.16
CA THR A 364 -1.57 -8.00 13.38
C THR A 364 -0.70 -8.75 14.38
N GLY A 365 -0.87 -8.47 15.66
CA GLY A 365 -0.05 -9.04 16.75
C GLY A 365 0.71 -7.96 17.52
N GLY A 366 1.24 -8.30 18.71
CA GLY A 366 2.00 -7.36 19.55
C GLY A 366 1.21 -6.10 19.92
N GLY A 367 -0.07 -6.25 20.27
CA GLY A 367 -0.97 -5.13 20.60
C GLY A 367 -1.65 -4.49 19.38
N ARG A 368 -1.37 -4.95 18.16
CA ARG A 368 -2.03 -4.49 16.94
C ARG A 368 -3.21 -5.37 16.58
N THR A 369 -4.34 -4.74 16.31
CA THR A 369 -5.62 -5.42 16.04
C THR A 369 -5.85 -5.59 14.54
N ARG A 370 -6.69 -6.57 14.18
CA ARG A 370 -7.18 -6.70 12.79
C ARG A 370 -8.28 -5.68 12.56
N LEU A 371 -8.15 -4.90 11.49
CA LEU A 371 -9.19 -3.97 11.05
C LEU A 371 -10.34 -4.72 10.37
N THR A 372 -11.55 -4.17 10.49
CA THR A 372 -12.73 -4.74 9.83
C THR A 372 -12.69 -4.52 8.32
N GLN A 373 -13.17 -5.48 7.55
CA GLN A 373 -13.27 -5.37 6.08
C GLN A 373 -14.15 -4.19 5.66
N ARG A 374 -15.17 -3.85 6.46
CA ARG A 374 -16.04 -2.68 6.25
C ARG A 374 -15.27 -1.37 6.16
N TYR A 375 -14.12 -1.26 6.82
CA TYR A 375 -13.26 -0.10 6.77
C TYR A 375 -12.18 -0.23 5.68
N VAL A 376 -11.53 -1.37 5.58
CA VAL A 376 -10.43 -1.62 4.63
C VAL A 376 -10.87 -1.46 3.18
N ARG A 377 -12.11 -1.79 2.83
CA ARG A 377 -12.70 -1.63 1.48
C ARG A 377 -12.57 -0.22 0.87
N HIS A 378 -12.41 0.80 1.70
CA HIS A 378 -12.28 2.18 1.24
C HIS A 378 -10.88 2.53 0.72
N PHE A 379 -9.89 1.69 1.02
CA PHE A 379 -8.49 1.94 0.70
C PHE A 379 -8.00 1.13 -0.51
N ASN A 380 -6.96 1.68 -1.12
CA ASN A 380 -6.05 0.93 -1.97
C ASN A 380 -4.88 0.48 -1.11
N LEU A 381 -4.61 -0.82 -1.08
CA LEU A 381 -3.63 -1.40 -0.18
C LEU A 381 -2.29 -1.57 -0.91
N ILE A 382 -1.22 -1.07 -0.29
CA ILE A 382 0.16 -1.26 -0.74
C ILE A 382 0.96 -1.88 0.40
N ASN A 383 1.46 -3.09 0.20
CA ASN A 383 2.34 -3.72 1.19
C ASN A 383 3.80 -3.31 0.96
N PHE A 384 4.40 -2.68 1.95
CA PHE A 384 5.83 -2.36 1.99
C PHE A 384 6.59 -3.60 2.42
N VAL A 385 7.35 -4.16 1.51
CA VAL A 385 8.23 -5.30 1.78
C VAL A 385 9.53 -4.86 2.44
N ASN A 386 10.24 -5.79 3.06
CA ASN A 386 11.55 -5.52 3.62
C ASN A 386 12.54 -5.14 2.52
N PHE A 387 13.47 -4.25 2.84
CA PHE A 387 14.50 -3.81 1.90
C PHE A 387 15.39 -4.98 1.46
N SER A 388 15.72 -5.02 0.18
CA SER A 388 16.73 -5.92 -0.34
C SER A 388 18.14 -5.50 0.15
N ASN A 389 19.11 -6.41 0.09
CA ASN A 389 20.50 -6.10 0.45
C ASN A 389 21.07 -4.99 -0.44
N GLU A 390 20.66 -4.92 -1.71
CA GLU A 390 21.04 -3.86 -2.65
C GLU A 390 20.49 -2.50 -2.19
N SER A 391 19.21 -2.47 -1.78
CA SER A 391 18.60 -1.26 -1.24
C SER A 391 19.26 -0.80 0.06
N LEU A 392 19.59 -1.74 0.97
CA LEU A 392 20.32 -1.44 2.20
C LEU A 392 21.71 -0.90 1.91
N SER A 393 22.46 -1.56 1.02
CA SER A 393 23.80 -1.12 0.59
C SER A 393 23.76 0.27 -0.03
N ARG A 394 22.75 0.56 -0.85
CA ARG A 394 22.56 1.89 -1.42
C ARG A 394 22.30 2.95 -0.36
N VAL A 395 21.38 2.68 0.58
CA VAL A 395 21.03 3.63 1.64
C VAL A 395 22.24 3.95 2.51
N PHE A 396 22.83 2.92 3.10
CA PHE A 396 23.90 3.10 4.08
C PHE A 396 25.24 3.44 3.44
N GLY A 397 25.52 2.93 2.23
CA GLY A 397 26.67 3.33 1.43
C GLY A 397 26.65 4.81 1.11
N THR A 398 25.53 5.32 0.57
CA THR A 398 25.39 6.75 0.26
C THR A 398 25.61 7.65 1.49
N VAL A 399 25.06 7.25 2.63
CA VAL A 399 25.22 8.00 3.90
C VAL A 399 26.65 7.93 4.44
N LEU A 400 27.26 6.76 4.42
CA LEU A 400 28.64 6.58 4.90
C LEU A 400 29.64 7.29 3.99
N ASP A 401 29.51 7.17 2.66
CA ASP A 401 30.34 7.88 1.69
C ASP A 401 30.27 9.40 1.87
N TRP A 402 29.03 9.92 2.05
CA TRP A 402 28.84 11.34 2.35
C TRP A 402 29.60 11.77 3.61
N ARG A 403 29.55 10.99 4.70
CA ARG A 403 30.26 11.32 5.93
C ARG A 403 31.77 11.21 5.77
N LEU A 404 32.26 10.15 5.16
CA LEU A 404 33.70 9.91 4.98
C LEU A 404 34.33 10.91 3.99
N SER A 405 33.57 11.50 3.07
CA SER A 405 34.03 12.59 2.22
C SER A 405 34.33 13.88 2.97
N GLN A 406 33.82 14.03 4.23
CA GLN A 406 34.00 15.20 5.05
C GLN A 406 35.30 15.15 5.88
N GLY A 407 36.45 15.14 5.21
CA GLY A 407 37.77 15.30 5.83
C GLY A 407 38.45 14.01 6.32
N PHE A 408 37.93 12.82 6.01
CA PHE A 408 38.62 11.57 6.29
C PHE A 408 39.67 11.25 5.23
N ALA A 409 40.74 10.54 5.63
CA ALA A 409 41.80 10.15 4.73
C ALA A 409 41.34 9.15 3.65
N GLY A 410 41.91 9.21 2.43
CA GLY A 410 41.51 8.36 1.31
C GLY A 410 41.47 6.85 1.62
N PRO A 411 42.45 6.27 2.34
CA PRO A 411 42.39 4.85 2.73
C PRO A 411 41.17 4.50 3.60
N VAL A 412 40.68 5.43 4.42
CA VAL A 412 39.47 5.25 5.25
C VAL A 412 38.20 5.35 4.39
N GLN A 413 38.16 6.28 3.43
CA GLN A 413 37.02 6.41 2.50
C GLN A 413 36.82 5.13 1.67
N LEU A 414 37.90 4.48 1.25
CA LEU A 414 37.86 3.22 0.49
C LEU A 414 37.30 2.02 1.28
N MET A 415 37.15 2.13 2.59
CA MET A 415 36.59 1.07 3.45
C MET A 415 35.06 1.08 3.48
N SER A 416 34.40 2.15 3.01
CA SER A 416 32.94 2.29 3.07
C SER A 416 32.18 1.06 2.56
N PRO A 417 32.45 0.50 1.37
CA PRO A 417 31.70 -0.67 0.90
C PRO A 417 31.87 -1.90 1.79
N SER A 418 33.09 -2.11 2.33
CA SER A 418 33.39 -3.25 3.21
C SER A 418 32.69 -3.13 4.55
N ILE A 419 32.64 -1.93 5.14
CA ILE A 419 31.93 -1.65 6.40
C ILE A 419 30.43 -1.86 6.22
N VAL A 420 29.87 -1.35 5.14
CA VAL A 420 28.45 -1.50 4.84
C VAL A 420 28.10 -2.98 4.65
N GLN A 421 28.85 -3.71 3.84
CA GLN A 421 28.59 -5.12 3.58
C GLN A 421 28.70 -5.95 4.87
N ALA A 422 29.79 -5.79 5.64
CA ALA A 422 29.98 -6.51 6.90
C ALA A 422 28.84 -6.22 7.90
N THR A 423 28.39 -4.97 7.99
CA THR A 423 27.29 -4.59 8.88
C THR A 423 25.97 -5.23 8.45
N ILE A 424 25.68 -5.28 7.15
CA ILE A 424 24.48 -5.94 6.59
C ILE A 424 24.55 -7.45 6.83
N ASP A 425 25.70 -8.09 6.65
CA ASP A 425 25.88 -9.54 6.86
C ASP A 425 25.67 -9.92 8.33
N ILE A 426 26.22 -9.13 9.26
CA ILE A 426 26.00 -9.30 10.71
C ILE A 426 24.50 -9.11 11.03
N TYR A 427 23.87 -8.06 10.51
CA TYR A 427 22.45 -7.80 10.72
C TYR A 427 21.58 -8.97 10.23
N ASN A 428 21.81 -9.46 9.02
CA ASN A 428 21.05 -10.58 8.44
C ASN A 428 21.26 -11.86 9.26
N THR A 429 22.49 -12.14 9.69
CA THR A 429 22.80 -13.28 10.54
C THR A 429 22.08 -13.21 11.88
N ILE A 430 22.09 -12.05 12.54
CA ILE A 430 21.39 -11.83 13.81
C ILE A 430 19.87 -11.95 13.62
N ALA A 431 19.31 -11.32 12.59
CA ALA A 431 17.87 -11.33 12.33
C ALA A 431 17.32 -12.72 12.01
N THR A 432 18.14 -13.60 11.41
CA THR A 432 17.74 -14.97 11.07
C THR A 432 17.96 -15.96 12.21
N THR A 433 19.00 -15.77 13.04
CA THR A 433 19.36 -16.70 14.10
C THR A 433 18.70 -16.38 15.44
N LEU A 434 18.49 -15.09 15.75
CA LEU A 434 17.92 -14.63 17.01
C LEU A 434 16.44 -14.26 16.81
N LEU A 435 15.58 -15.28 16.76
CA LEU A 435 14.15 -15.08 16.60
C LEU A 435 13.46 -14.71 17.93
N PRO A 436 12.40 -13.90 17.90
CA PRO A 436 11.63 -13.55 19.10
C PRO A 436 10.96 -14.79 19.70
N THR A 437 11.13 -14.96 21.00
CA THR A 437 10.45 -15.98 21.80
C THR A 437 9.68 -15.32 22.94
N PRO A 438 8.71 -16.00 23.60
CA PRO A 438 8.02 -15.43 24.74
C PRO A 438 8.94 -14.92 25.87
N ALA A 439 10.08 -15.61 26.09
CA ALA A 439 11.09 -15.22 27.07
C ALA A 439 12.03 -14.09 26.57
N LYS A 440 12.15 -13.91 25.26
CA LYS A 440 13.03 -12.94 24.60
C LYS A 440 12.29 -12.17 23.53
N SER A 441 11.20 -11.54 23.92
CA SER A 441 10.30 -10.78 23.03
C SER A 441 10.98 -9.56 22.37
N HIS A 442 12.11 -9.11 22.89
CA HIS A 442 12.90 -7.98 22.38
C HIS A 442 13.79 -8.34 21.17
N TYR A 443 13.87 -9.60 20.77
CA TYR A 443 14.64 -10.02 19.58
C TYR A 443 13.85 -9.70 18.28
N THR A 444 13.50 -8.43 18.12
CA THR A 444 12.83 -7.89 16.92
C THR A 444 13.78 -6.91 16.25
N PHE A 445 14.73 -7.46 15.47
CA PHE A 445 15.70 -6.65 14.74
C PHE A 445 15.06 -6.06 13.48
N ASN A 446 15.26 -4.76 13.28
CA ASN A 446 14.69 -4.03 12.16
C ASN A 446 15.62 -2.92 11.65
N LEU A 447 15.23 -2.24 10.58
CA LEU A 447 16.03 -1.17 9.96
C LEU A 447 16.43 -0.04 10.94
N ARG A 448 15.62 0.21 11.99
CA ARG A 448 15.97 1.25 13.00
C ARG A 448 17.23 0.86 13.77
N ASP A 449 17.41 -0.42 14.05
CA ASP A 449 18.57 -0.91 14.78
C ASP A 449 19.82 -0.82 13.90
N LEU A 450 19.71 -1.20 12.63
CA LEU A 450 20.76 -1.02 11.65
C LEU A 450 21.13 0.46 11.48
N SER A 451 20.14 1.33 11.40
CA SER A 451 20.33 2.80 11.32
C SER A 451 21.06 3.37 12.54
N LYS A 452 20.81 2.85 13.75
CA LYS A 452 21.53 3.26 14.97
C LYS A 452 23.01 2.85 14.94
N VAL A 453 23.33 1.66 14.39
CA VAL A 453 24.71 1.22 14.20
C VAL A 453 25.44 2.20 13.30
N PHE A 454 24.88 2.53 12.13
CA PHE A 454 25.48 3.53 11.24
C PHE A 454 25.55 4.91 11.88
N GLN A 455 24.53 5.34 12.64
CA GLN A 455 24.59 6.59 13.39
C GLN A 455 25.79 6.61 14.35
N GLY A 456 26.10 5.50 15.01
CA GLY A 456 27.29 5.36 15.84
C GLY A 456 28.58 5.48 15.04
N VAL A 457 28.67 4.81 13.90
CA VAL A 457 29.84 4.89 12.99
C VAL A 457 30.08 6.34 12.50
N LEU A 458 29.02 7.08 12.20
CA LEU A 458 29.10 8.47 11.73
C LEU A 458 29.57 9.46 12.80
N LEU A 459 29.59 9.08 14.09
CA LEU A 459 30.16 9.90 15.18
C LEU A 459 31.69 9.87 15.20
N GLY A 460 32.30 9.01 14.38
CA GLY A 460 33.77 8.94 14.26
C GLY A 460 34.36 10.32 13.94
N ASN A 461 35.50 10.64 14.63
CA ASN A 461 36.21 11.90 14.43
C ASN A 461 37.35 11.71 13.43
N ASN A 462 37.36 12.53 12.37
CA ASN A 462 38.41 12.52 11.34
C ASN A 462 39.80 12.89 11.85
N ASP A 463 39.91 13.63 12.97
CA ASP A 463 41.18 13.97 13.58
C ASP A 463 41.82 12.77 14.27
N LEU A 464 41.02 11.83 14.75
CA LEU A 464 41.48 10.62 15.46
C LEU A 464 41.63 9.43 14.52
N ILE A 465 40.80 9.32 13.50
CA ILE A 465 40.77 8.19 12.56
C ILE A 465 41.52 8.57 11.28
N LYS A 466 42.85 8.35 11.26
CA LYS A 466 43.73 8.67 10.12
C LYS A 466 44.13 7.47 9.27
N ALA A 467 43.95 6.28 9.81
CA ALA A 467 44.35 5.01 9.18
C ALA A 467 43.22 3.99 9.25
N ARG A 468 43.35 2.89 8.45
CA ARG A 468 42.35 1.82 8.39
C ARG A 468 42.10 1.16 9.75
N GLU A 469 43.19 0.94 10.51
CA GLU A 469 43.14 0.29 11.82
C GLU A 469 42.34 1.06 12.87
N GLY A 470 42.24 2.37 12.72
CA GLY A 470 41.41 3.21 13.61
C GLY A 470 39.92 3.22 13.30
N MET A 471 39.52 2.64 12.14
CA MET A 471 38.13 2.56 11.73
C MET A 471 37.49 1.19 12.02
N VAL A 472 38.33 0.15 12.17
CA VAL A 472 37.93 -1.21 12.54
C VAL A 472 37.86 -1.35 14.05
#